data_d996a5dc3c459626563fece420d4935c
#
_entry.id   d996a5dc3c459626563fece420d4935c
#
_cell.length_a   1.000
_cell.length_b   1.000
_cell.length_c   1.000
_cell.angle_alpha   90.00
_cell.angle_beta   90.00
_cell.angle_gamma   90.00
#
_symmetry.space_group_name_H-M   'P 1'
#
loop_
_entity.id
_entity.type
_entity.pdbx_description
1 polymer ?
#
loop_
_entity_poly.entity_id
_entity_poly.type
_entity_poly.pdbx_seq_one_letter_code
_entity_poly.pdbx_strand_id
1 'polypeptide(L)'
;MPNVFNQSLWGDEAFSAVLSMNPIPKILEIIQKDTSPPLYNIILHYWYQIFGTSEIAIRALSFLFFILAVFFVYKIGSLLFSRRIGLLAAVLTFLNPFFFTYAFEGRMYSILALGVVASMYFFLKKQWIPYVIATLWALYSHHFSIFAIFVQGIWFLYEFFVGEKKTALSMLKSFIAVFILYIPWLIPLYKQTKMVGGGFWLGKPTLTDLRNLIYEYLAEGIKNPTIKIPLINRELGQISLYFVFAILLLRDWTKNIKKTLFLLSWFLLPILITWGVSQKFTSIFFNRYLLYAIPAAMLLVASNGRRFMGIFIGFLLIFFGIIDSNYFIHPAKRPFREMATYVKQTQKTGDFLINWNSTAHHLWESNYYKIPAPIYVPTGDLPYYVGTAQMTDADILRKLPNVKRIGVITSGDIKEIKLPTYKELSEKVFGELKFVWYLKK
;
A
#
# COMPACT_ATOMS: atom_id res chain seq x y z
N MET A 1 -20.30 10.44 11.64
CA MET A 1 -19.05 11.20 11.51
C MET A 1 -18.16 10.50 10.48
N PRO A 2 -17.39 11.21 9.67
CA PRO A 2 -16.44 10.59 8.79
C PRO A 2 -15.36 9.84 9.60
N ASN A 3 -14.96 8.68 9.10
CA ASN A 3 -13.88 7.84 9.64
C ASN A 3 -13.08 7.22 8.50
N VAL A 4 -12.07 6.41 8.80
CA VAL A 4 -11.20 5.83 7.76
C VAL A 4 -11.94 4.99 6.74
N PHE A 5 -13.04 4.30 7.10
CA PHE A 5 -13.82 3.52 6.15
C PHE A 5 -14.59 4.38 5.15
N ASN A 6 -15.20 5.47 5.61
CA ASN A 6 -16.15 6.26 4.82
C ASN A 6 -15.60 7.61 4.34
N GLN A 7 -14.31 7.93 4.58
CA GLN A 7 -13.67 9.11 3.99
C GLN A 7 -13.60 9.00 2.46
N SER A 8 -13.44 10.11 1.75
CA SER A 8 -13.28 10.15 0.30
C SER A 8 -12.16 9.22 -0.17
N LEU A 9 -12.28 8.62 -1.36
CA LEU A 9 -11.15 7.96 -2.00
C LEU A 9 -10.11 8.99 -2.42
N TRP A 10 -8.83 8.64 -2.33
CA TRP A 10 -7.76 9.41 -2.93
C TRP A 10 -7.30 8.75 -4.23
N GLY A 11 -6.47 9.43 -5.01
CA GLY A 11 -6.13 9.08 -6.37
C GLY A 11 -5.81 7.61 -6.64
N ASP A 12 -4.93 6.98 -5.84
CA ASP A 12 -4.58 5.57 -6.01
C ASP A 12 -5.76 4.63 -5.74
N GLU A 13 -6.59 4.92 -4.72
CA GLU A 13 -7.80 4.14 -4.46
C GLU A 13 -8.83 4.33 -5.59
N ALA A 14 -9.02 5.57 -6.04
CA ALA A 14 -9.94 5.91 -7.11
C ALA A 14 -9.50 5.25 -8.44
N PHE A 15 -8.19 5.21 -8.73
CA PHE A 15 -7.64 4.45 -9.86
C PHE A 15 -8.04 2.97 -9.78
N SER A 16 -7.81 2.32 -8.64
CA SER A 16 -8.17 0.91 -8.45
C SER A 16 -9.67 0.68 -8.54
N ALA A 17 -10.47 1.61 -7.98
CA ALA A 17 -11.92 1.53 -8.02
C ALA A 17 -12.46 1.61 -9.45
N VAL A 18 -12.06 2.64 -10.20
CA VAL A 18 -12.48 2.83 -11.60
C VAL A 18 -12.01 1.68 -12.49
N LEU A 19 -10.76 1.23 -12.33
CA LEU A 19 -10.23 0.09 -13.07
C LEU A 19 -11.05 -1.19 -12.83
N SER A 20 -11.38 -1.48 -11.57
CA SER A 20 -12.07 -2.71 -11.20
C SER A 20 -13.57 -2.72 -11.55
N MET A 21 -14.15 -1.59 -11.97
CA MET A 21 -15.48 -1.52 -12.55
C MET A 21 -15.54 -2.02 -13.99
N ASN A 22 -14.40 -2.19 -14.67
CA ASN A 22 -14.34 -2.69 -16.04
C ASN A 22 -14.47 -4.23 -16.08
N PRO A 23 -14.82 -4.82 -17.24
CA PRO A 23 -14.75 -6.27 -17.44
C PRO A 23 -13.32 -6.80 -17.31
N ILE A 24 -13.17 -8.07 -16.87
CA ILE A 24 -11.85 -8.70 -16.62
C ILE A 24 -10.87 -8.57 -17.79
N PRO A 25 -11.24 -8.80 -19.08
CA PRO A 25 -10.31 -8.61 -20.19
C PRO A 25 -9.74 -7.18 -20.26
N LYS A 26 -10.57 -6.16 -19.97
CA LYS A 26 -10.14 -4.75 -19.97
C LYS A 26 -9.23 -4.45 -18.77
N ILE A 27 -9.53 -5.01 -17.60
CA ILE A 27 -8.65 -4.92 -16.43
C ILE A 27 -7.27 -5.48 -16.77
N LEU A 28 -7.19 -6.67 -17.37
CA LEU A 28 -5.92 -7.30 -17.76
C LEU A 28 -5.17 -6.50 -18.82
N GLU A 29 -5.86 -5.93 -19.81
CA GLU A 29 -5.24 -5.06 -20.82
C GLU A 29 -4.57 -3.83 -20.18
N ILE A 30 -5.27 -3.17 -19.26
CA ILE A 30 -4.79 -1.95 -18.62
C ILE A 30 -3.65 -2.26 -17.65
N ILE A 31 -3.81 -3.29 -16.79
CA ILE A 31 -2.86 -3.57 -15.73
C ILE A 31 -1.49 -4.04 -16.27
N GLN A 32 -1.43 -4.61 -17.48
CA GLN A 32 -0.17 -4.92 -18.14
C GLN A 32 0.67 -3.67 -18.45
N LYS A 33 0.04 -2.50 -18.52
CA LYS A 33 0.66 -1.19 -18.76
C LYS A 33 0.88 -0.40 -17.45
N ASP A 34 0.46 -0.94 -16.30
CA ASP A 34 0.67 -0.37 -14.96
C ASP A 34 1.94 -0.97 -14.32
N THR A 35 2.16 -0.74 -13.04
CA THR A 35 3.33 -1.21 -12.28
C THR A 35 3.02 -2.36 -11.32
N SER A 36 1.81 -2.89 -11.34
CA SER A 36 1.33 -3.93 -10.42
C SER A 36 0.71 -5.13 -11.13
N PRO A 37 0.70 -6.32 -10.52
CA PRO A 37 -0.02 -7.49 -11.02
C PRO A 37 -1.55 -7.41 -10.82
N PRO A 38 -2.35 -8.29 -11.45
CA PRO A 38 -3.79 -8.08 -11.61
C PRO A 38 -4.66 -8.56 -10.45
N LEU A 39 -4.16 -9.39 -9.53
CA LEU A 39 -5.01 -10.18 -8.63
C LEU A 39 -5.93 -9.31 -7.76
N TYR A 40 -5.41 -8.19 -7.23
CA TYR A 40 -6.22 -7.29 -6.41
C TYR A 40 -7.41 -6.74 -7.19
N ASN A 41 -7.20 -6.24 -8.41
CA ASN A 41 -8.25 -5.63 -9.21
C ASN A 41 -9.29 -6.67 -9.71
N ILE A 42 -8.84 -7.91 -9.99
CA ILE A 42 -9.75 -9.00 -10.34
C ILE A 42 -10.66 -9.36 -9.15
N ILE A 43 -10.09 -9.49 -7.95
CA ILE A 43 -10.88 -9.80 -6.75
C ILE A 43 -11.82 -8.63 -6.43
N LEU A 44 -11.34 -7.38 -6.53
CA LEU A 44 -12.15 -6.20 -6.30
C LEU A 44 -13.31 -6.08 -7.31
N HIS A 45 -13.10 -6.49 -8.57
CA HIS A 45 -14.17 -6.54 -9.58
C HIS A 45 -15.33 -7.44 -9.12
N TYR A 46 -15.06 -8.67 -8.68
CA TYR A 46 -16.09 -9.58 -8.19
C TYR A 46 -16.68 -9.13 -6.84
N TRP A 47 -15.85 -8.54 -5.97
CA TRP A 47 -16.30 -7.95 -4.71
C TRP A 47 -17.32 -6.85 -4.94
N TYR A 48 -17.11 -6.00 -5.93
CA TYR A 48 -18.02 -4.93 -6.30
C TYR A 48 -19.37 -5.43 -6.84
N GLN A 49 -19.41 -6.57 -7.48
CA GLN A 49 -20.66 -7.18 -7.93
C GLN A 49 -21.56 -7.61 -6.76
N ILE A 50 -20.96 -7.92 -5.61
CA ILE A 50 -21.67 -8.40 -4.42
C ILE A 50 -21.98 -7.25 -3.45
N PHE A 51 -21.01 -6.37 -3.20
CA PHE A 51 -21.07 -5.37 -2.13
C PHE A 51 -21.19 -3.93 -2.63
N GLY A 52 -21.30 -3.72 -3.95
CA GLY A 52 -21.34 -2.39 -4.55
C GLY A 52 -19.97 -1.70 -4.59
N THR A 53 -19.97 -0.46 -5.13
CA THR A 53 -18.74 0.28 -5.48
C THR A 53 -18.42 1.44 -4.53
N SER A 54 -18.90 1.40 -3.29
CA SER A 54 -18.69 2.46 -2.30
C SER A 54 -17.27 2.49 -1.74
N GLU A 55 -16.89 3.62 -1.11
CA GLU A 55 -15.63 3.78 -0.37
C GLU A 55 -15.48 2.72 0.72
N ILE A 56 -16.61 2.37 1.37
CA ILE A 56 -16.63 1.32 2.40
C ILE A 56 -16.34 -0.04 1.78
N ALA A 57 -16.92 -0.35 0.63
CA ALA A 57 -16.76 -1.65 -0.02
C ALA A 57 -15.30 -1.94 -0.37
N ILE A 58 -14.59 -1.00 -1.00
CA ILE A 58 -13.18 -1.22 -1.37
C ILE A 58 -12.28 -1.38 -0.14
N ARG A 59 -12.51 -0.61 0.93
CA ARG A 59 -11.73 -0.68 2.16
C ARG A 59 -12.05 -1.90 3.01
N ALA A 60 -13.31 -2.34 2.99
CA ALA A 60 -13.73 -3.57 3.67
C ALA A 60 -13.01 -4.81 3.08
N LEU A 61 -12.79 -4.86 1.77
CA LEU A 61 -12.00 -5.92 1.14
C LEU A 61 -10.54 -5.91 1.64
N SER A 62 -9.91 -4.73 1.68
CA SER A 62 -8.54 -4.60 2.18
C SER A 62 -8.45 -4.97 3.66
N PHE A 63 -9.42 -4.55 4.46
CA PHE A 63 -9.50 -4.90 5.88
C PHE A 63 -9.71 -6.40 6.11
N LEU A 64 -10.51 -7.07 5.28
CA LEU A 64 -10.65 -8.53 5.33
C LEU A 64 -9.30 -9.23 5.10
N PHE A 65 -8.53 -8.81 4.10
CA PHE A 65 -7.19 -9.38 3.85
C PHE A 65 -6.23 -9.11 5.00
N PHE A 66 -6.31 -7.93 5.61
CA PHE A 66 -5.53 -7.59 6.79
C PHE A 66 -5.83 -8.53 7.97
N ILE A 67 -7.11 -8.78 8.29
CA ILE A 67 -7.51 -9.70 9.37
C ILE A 67 -6.99 -11.12 9.09
N LEU A 68 -7.11 -11.59 7.84
CA LEU A 68 -6.59 -12.91 7.45
C LEU A 68 -5.07 -12.98 7.55
N ALA A 69 -4.34 -11.91 7.23
CA ALA A 69 -2.89 -11.83 7.44
C ALA A 69 -2.53 -11.93 8.92
N VAL A 70 -3.22 -11.20 9.80
CA VAL A 70 -3.05 -11.26 11.26
C VAL A 70 -3.35 -12.66 11.80
N PHE A 71 -4.37 -13.34 11.27
CA PHE A 71 -4.63 -14.74 11.62
C PHE A 71 -3.45 -15.66 11.29
N PHE A 72 -2.80 -15.50 10.14
CA PHE A 72 -1.61 -16.28 9.81
C PHE A 72 -0.41 -15.90 10.70
N VAL A 73 -0.28 -14.65 11.16
CA VAL A 73 0.72 -14.28 12.18
C VAL A 73 0.49 -15.07 13.48
N TYR A 74 -0.76 -15.17 13.95
CA TYR A 74 -1.11 -16.03 15.06
C TYR A 74 -0.64 -17.48 14.84
N LYS A 75 -0.89 -18.02 13.65
CA LYS A 75 -0.50 -19.41 13.30
C LYS A 75 1.02 -19.57 13.29
N ILE A 76 1.78 -18.61 12.77
CA ILE A 76 3.26 -18.64 12.76
C ILE A 76 3.80 -18.59 14.20
N GLY A 77 3.34 -17.63 15.00
CA GLY A 77 3.79 -17.50 16.40
C GLY A 77 3.46 -18.74 17.24
N SER A 78 2.28 -19.34 17.00
CA SER A 78 1.87 -20.60 17.65
C SER A 78 2.75 -21.78 17.22
N LEU A 79 3.14 -21.84 15.94
CA LEU A 79 4.00 -22.87 15.39
C LEU A 79 5.46 -22.74 15.90
N LEU A 80 5.99 -21.52 15.87
CA LEU A 80 7.39 -21.29 16.22
C LEU A 80 7.63 -21.30 17.73
N PHE A 81 6.68 -20.84 18.53
CA PHE A 81 6.86 -20.63 19.97
C PHE A 81 5.75 -21.25 20.82
N SER A 82 4.60 -20.57 20.93
CA SER A 82 3.43 -21.04 21.68
C SER A 82 2.17 -20.30 21.26
N ARG A 83 0.99 -20.83 21.59
CA ARG A 83 -0.31 -20.17 21.32
C ARG A 83 -0.39 -18.76 21.96
N ARG A 84 0.17 -18.59 23.19
CA ARG A 84 0.20 -17.29 23.88
C ARG A 84 1.06 -16.27 23.12
N ILE A 85 2.25 -16.68 22.68
CA ILE A 85 3.13 -15.82 21.86
C ILE A 85 2.50 -15.53 20.49
N GLY A 86 1.85 -16.54 19.89
CA GLY A 86 1.11 -16.34 18.64
C GLY A 86 0.01 -15.30 18.77
N LEU A 87 -0.81 -15.38 19.83
CA LEU A 87 -1.86 -14.39 20.08
C LEU A 87 -1.28 -12.99 20.32
N LEU A 88 -0.24 -12.90 21.12
CA LEU A 88 0.42 -11.61 21.42
C LEU A 88 1.02 -10.99 20.15
N ALA A 89 1.69 -11.77 19.31
CA ALA A 89 2.24 -11.30 18.03
C ALA A 89 1.13 -10.85 17.07
N ALA A 90 0.02 -11.56 17.03
CA ALA A 90 -1.14 -11.19 16.23
C ALA A 90 -1.74 -9.85 16.69
N VAL A 91 -1.93 -9.65 18.00
CA VAL A 91 -2.45 -8.39 18.56
C VAL A 91 -1.47 -7.23 18.32
N LEU A 92 -0.17 -7.44 18.52
CA LEU A 92 0.86 -6.43 18.21
C LEU A 92 0.90 -6.10 16.72
N THR A 93 0.74 -7.08 15.86
CA THR A 93 0.67 -6.85 14.39
C THR A 93 -0.60 -6.10 14.01
N PHE A 94 -1.74 -6.50 14.58
CA PHE A 94 -3.02 -5.83 14.35
C PHE A 94 -2.97 -4.34 14.74
N LEU A 95 -2.40 -4.05 15.91
CA LEU A 95 -2.27 -2.69 16.45
C LEU A 95 -0.98 -1.98 15.99
N ASN A 96 -0.15 -2.56 15.14
CA ASN A 96 1.03 -1.84 14.64
C ASN A 96 0.60 -0.62 13.81
N PRO A 97 0.95 0.62 14.19
CA PRO A 97 0.40 1.83 13.58
C PRO A 97 0.60 1.94 12.07
N PHE A 98 1.74 1.43 11.56
CA PHE A 98 1.98 1.42 10.13
C PHE A 98 1.09 0.39 9.42
N PHE A 99 1.04 -0.83 9.93
CA PHE A 99 0.27 -1.91 9.33
C PHE A 99 -1.24 -1.64 9.40
N PHE A 100 -1.72 -1.08 10.52
CA PHE A 100 -3.11 -0.68 10.73
C PHE A 100 -3.56 0.40 9.73
N THR A 101 -2.71 1.38 9.44
CA THR A 101 -3.04 2.43 8.46
C THR A 101 -3.33 1.83 7.07
N TYR A 102 -2.51 0.86 6.62
CA TYR A 102 -2.71 0.21 5.33
C TYR A 102 -3.81 -0.86 5.33
N ALA A 103 -4.36 -1.23 6.49
CA ALA A 103 -5.54 -2.09 6.57
C ALA A 103 -6.76 -1.50 5.84
N PHE A 104 -6.86 -0.16 5.80
CA PHE A 104 -7.97 0.58 5.19
C PHE A 104 -7.61 1.21 3.84
N GLU A 105 -6.48 0.85 3.28
CA GLU A 105 -6.10 1.35 1.96
C GLU A 105 -6.73 0.48 0.86
N GLY A 106 -7.56 1.06 0.00
CA GLY A 106 -8.19 0.41 -1.14
C GLY A 106 -7.19 0.03 -2.25
N ARG A 107 -6.10 -0.65 -1.89
CA ARG A 107 -4.96 -1.04 -2.73
C ARG A 107 -4.48 -2.44 -2.38
N MET A 108 -3.55 -2.94 -3.15
CA MET A 108 -3.03 -4.32 -3.07
C MET A 108 -2.15 -4.62 -1.84
N TYR A 109 -1.98 -3.73 -0.88
CA TYR A 109 -1.00 -3.92 0.21
C TYR A 109 -1.41 -4.97 1.23
N SER A 110 -2.68 -4.99 1.65
CA SER A 110 -3.19 -6.00 2.58
C SER A 110 -3.24 -7.39 1.97
N ILE A 111 -3.60 -7.51 0.69
CA ILE A 111 -3.61 -8.81 -0.02
C ILE A 111 -2.18 -9.33 -0.25
N LEU A 112 -1.21 -8.45 -0.51
CA LEU A 112 0.22 -8.80 -0.54
C LEU A 112 0.67 -9.35 0.81
N ALA A 113 0.34 -8.64 1.90
CA ALA A 113 0.70 -9.08 3.26
C ALA A 113 0.11 -10.45 3.58
N LEU A 114 -1.16 -10.66 3.26
CA LEU A 114 -1.81 -11.97 3.41
C LEU A 114 -1.05 -13.07 2.65
N GLY A 115 -0.78 -12.86 1.37
CA GLY A 115 -0.09 -13.83 0.54
C GLY A 115 1.30 -14.19 1.06
N VAL A 116 2.10 -13.17 1.46
CA VAL A 116 3.43 -13.39 2.01
C VAL A 116 3.38 -14.10 3.37
N VAL A 117 2.54 -13.65 4.31
CA VAL A 117 2.46 -14.25 5.65
C VAL A 117 1.94 -15.69 5.57
N ALA A 118 0.94 -15.96 4.73
CA ALA A 118 0.44 -17.31 4.48
C ALA A 118 1.52 -18.20 3.83
N SER A 119 2.27 -17.67 2.85
CA SER A 119 3.40 -18.37 2.25
C SER A 119 4.46 -18.74 3.28
N MET A 120 4.86 -17.82 4.16
CA MET A 120 5.80 -18.09 5.27
C MET A 120 5.26 -19.16 6.24
N TYR A 121 3.97 -19.11 6.57
CA TYR A 121 3.34 -20.13 7.41
C TYR A 121 3.41 -21.53 6.80
N PHE A 122 2.98 -21.68 5.54
CA PHE A 122 2.96 -22.99 4.88
C PHE A 122 4.37 -23.50 4.57
N PHE A 123 5.33 -22.60 4.30
CA PHE A 123 6.75 -22.91 4.16
C PHE A 123 7.30 -23.52 5.46
N LEU A 124 7.08 -22.89 6.61
CA LEU A 124 7.48 -23.38 7.93
C LEU A 124 6.79 -24.70 8.30
N LYS A 125 5.55 -24.88 7.88
CA LYS A 125 4.80 -26.14 8.07
C LYS A 125 5.19 -27.25 7.11
N LYS A 126 6.05 -26.98 6.12
CA LYS A 126 6.41 -27.89 5.04
C LYS A 126 5.17 -28.41 4.27
N GLN A 127 4.12 -27.57 4.13
CA GLN A 127 2.89 -27.83 3.38
C GLN A 127 2.99 -27.22 1.98
N TRP A 128 3.48 -28.01 1.03
CA TRP A 128 3.97 -27.46 -0.25
C TRP A 128 2.88 -27.00 -1.21
N ILE A 129 1.73 -27.67 -1.28
CA ILE A 129 0.62 -27.22 -2.15
C ILE A 129 0.04 -25.88 -1.66
N PRO A 130 -0.38 -25.72 -0.39
CA PRO A 130 -0.81 -24.43 0.12
C PRO A 130 0.30 -23.36 0.04
N TYR A 131 1.58 -23.74 0.16
CA TYR A 131 2.71 -22.84 -0.03
C TYR A 131 2.75 -22.27 -1.44
N VAL A 132 2.63 -23.11 -2.48
CA VAL A 132 2.61 -22.70 -3.89
C VAL A 132 1.44 -21.75 -4.13
N ILE A 133 0.24 -22.09 -3.65
CA ILE A 133 -0.96 -21.25 -3.80
C ILE A 133 -0.74 -19.86 -3.13
N ALA A 134 -0.29 -19.84 -1.88
CA ALA A 134 -0.07 -18.59 -1.15
C ALA A 134 1.05 -17.72 -1.76
N THR A 135 2.09 -18.36 -2.30
CA THR A 135 3.20 -17.67 -2.96
C THR A 135 2.76 -17.06 -4.29
N LEU A 136 1.97 -17.77 -5.09
CA LEU A 136 1.36 -17.24 -6.30
C LEU A 136 0.38 -16.10 -5.99
N TRP A 137 -0.42 -16.24 -4.93
CA TRP A 137 -1.28 -15.16 -4.46
C TRP A 137 -0.48 -13.88 -4.19
N ALA A 138 0.65 -13.99 -3.50
CA ALA A 138 1.55 -12.86 -3.23
C ALA A 138 2.15 -12.28 -4.52
N LEU A 139 2.66 -13.13 -5.44
CA LEU A 139 3.27 -12.71 -6.69
C LEU A 139 2.27 -12.01 -7.62
N TYR A 140 1.05 -12.54 -7.75
CA TYR A 140 0.00 -11.91 -8.54
C TYR A 140 -0.66 -10.71 -7.86
N SER A 141 -0.33 -10.44 -6.58
CA SER A 141 -0.75 -9.23 -5.87
C SER A 141 0.24 -8.09 -6.00
N HIS A 142 1.56 -8.35 -5.84
CA HIS A 142 2.61 -7.34 -5.93
C HIS A 142 3.98 -7.95 -6.19
N HIS A 143 4.77 -7.37 -7.10
CA HIS A 143 6.09 -7.87 -7.47
C HIS A 143 7.08 -7.95 -6.31
N PHE A 144 6.94 -7.12 -5.30
CA PHE A 144 7.82 -7.09 -4.12
C PHE A 144 7.73 -8.34 -3.23
N SER A 145 6.76 -9.21 -3.46
CA SER A 145 6.74 -10.55 -2.85
C SER A 145 7.96 -11.41 -3.22
N ILE A 146 8.67 -11.08 -4.32
CA ILE A 146 9.91 -11.75 -4.72
C ILE A 146 10.99 -11.70 -3.62
N PHE A 147 11.05 -10.62 -2.84
CA PHE A 147 12.01 -10.50 -1.75
C PHE A 147 11.67 -11.44 -0.57
N ALA A 148 10.40 -11.77 -0.36
CA ALA A 148 9.99 -12.81 0.59
C ALA A 148 10.39 -14.22 0.08
N ILE A 149 10.24 -14.47 -1.22
CA ILE A 149 10.72 -15.71 -1.86
C ILE A 149 12.25 -15.82 -1.76
N PHE A 150 12.96 -14.70 -1.89
CA PHE A 150 14.42 -14.66 -1.69
C PHE A 150 14.80 -15.10 -0.27
N VAL A 151 14.10 -14.64 0.76
CA VAL A 151 14.29 -15.12 2.15
C VAL A 151 14.08 -16.63 2.23
N GLN A 152 13.03 -17.16 1.62
CA GLN A 152 12.76 -18.61 1.57
C GLN A 152 13.85 -19.36 0.80
N GLY A 153 14.42 -18.74 -0.25
CA GLY A 153 15.56 -19.27 -1.01
C GLY A 153 16.82 -19.43 -0.17
N ILE A 154 17.12 -18.48 0.72
CA ILE A 154 18.24 -18.60 1.69
C ILE A 154 18.02 -19.80 2.62
N TRP A 155 16.80 -20.00 3.09
CA TRP A 155 16.46 -21.15 3.93
C TRP A 155 16.45 -22.47 3.18
N PHE A 156 16.15 -22.46 1.87
CA PHE A 156 16.38 -23.60 0.98
C PHE A 156 17.87 -23.97 0.92
N LEU A 157 18.77 -23.01 0.73
CA LEU A 157 20.21 -23.26 0.71
C LEU A 157 20.69 -23.83 2.06
N TYR A 158 20.17 -23.29 3.17
CA TYR A 158 20.47 -23.87 4.49
C TYR A 158 20.03 -25.35 4.59
N GLU A 159 18.81 -25.68 4.20
CA GLU A 159 18.32 -27.08 4.23
C GLU A 159 19.10 -27.97 3.26
N PHE A 160 19.54 -27.45 2.12
CA PHE A 160 20.31 -28.17 1.12
C PHE A 160 21.72 -28.54 1.61
N PHE A 161 22.43 -27.60 2.26
CA PHE A 161 23.81 -27.79 2.68
C PHE A 161 23.97 -28.36 4.10
N VAL A 162 23.04 -28.04 5.01
CA VAL A 162 23.18 -28.31 6.44
C VAL A 162 22.02 -29.15 7.00
N GLY A 163 20.84 -29.02 6.41
CA GLY A 163 19.61 -29.65 6.87
C GLY A 163 19.26 -30.96 6.17
N GLU A 164 17.95 -31.14 5.93
CA GLU A 164 17.39 -32.37 5.32
C GLU A 164 17.28 -32.26 3.81
N LYS A 165 18.06 -33.03 3.05
CA LYS A 165 18.01 -33.06 1.57
C LYS A 165 16.59 -33.33 1.01
N LYS A 166 15.81 -34.18 1.67
CA LYS A 166 14.42 -34.47 1.27
C LYS A 166 13.55 -33.21 1.35
N THR A 167 13.71 -32.43 2.40
CA THR A 167 13.03 -31.13 2.58
C THR A 167 13.47 -30.14 1.51
N ALA A 168 14.78 -30.02 1.27
CA ALA A 168 15.33 -29.17 0.21
C ALA A 168 14.78 -29.51 -1.17
N LEU A 169 14.70 -30.82 -1.53
CA LEU A 169 14.14 -31.25 -2.80
C LEU A 169 12.65 -30.86 -2.94
N SER A 170 11.88 -30.97 -1.86
CA SER A 170 10.47 -30.57 -1.86
C SER A 170 10.30 -29.06 -2.01
N MET A 171 11.18 -28.27 -1.38
CA MET A 171 11.26 -26.81 -1.59
C MET A 171 11.56 -26.47 -3.05
N LEU A 172 12.57 -27.11 -3.64
CA LEU A 172 12.95 -26.89 -5.05
C LEU A 172 11.78 -27.19 -6.00
N LYS A 173 11.10 -28.32 -5.82
CA LYS A 173 9.91 -28.67 -6.61
C LYS A 173 8.82 -27.59 -6.48
N SER A 174 8.63 -27.04 -5.29
CA SER A 174 7.65 -25.98 -5.05
C SER A 174 8.05 -24.66 -5.71
N PHE A 175 9.34 -24.28 -5.68
CA PHE A 175 9.83 -23.10 -6.40
C PHE A 175 9.68 -23.24 -7.92
N ILE A 176 9.96 -24.43 -8.46
CA ILE A 176 9.73 -24.72 -9.88
C ILE A 176 8.24 -24.61 -10.22
N ALA A 177 7.35 -25.16 -9.37
CA ALA A 177 5.90 -25.06 -9.58
C ALA A 177 5.42 -23.60 -9.56
N VAL A 178 5.90 -22.78 -8.61
CA VAL A 178 5.61 -21.35 -8.55
C VAL A 178 6.09 -20.66 -9.82
N PHE A 179 7.32 -20.94 -10.27
CA PHE A 179 7.88 -20.35 -11.48
C PHE A 179 7.05 -20.70 -12.72
N ILE A 180 6.72 -21.98 -12.92
CA ILE A 180 5.91 -22.44 -14.06
C ILE A 180 4.53 -21.75 -14.06
N LEU A 181 3.87 -21.69 -12.92
CA LEU A 181 2.53 -21.10 -12.80
C LEU A 181 2.57 -19.56 -12.89
N TYR A 182 3.74 -18.93 -12.76
CA TYR A 182 3.92 -17.48 -12.93
C TYR A 182 4.37 -17.10 -14.35
N ILE A 183 4.73 -18.08 -15.21
CA ILE A 183 5.15 -17.84 -16.60
C ILE A 183 4.19 -16.90 -17.37
N PRO A 184 2.85 -17.03 -17.26
CA PRO A 184 1.93 -16.14 -17.98
C PRO A 184 2.14 -14.66 -17.70
N TRP A 185 2.70 -14.31 -16.53
CA TRP A 185 2.94 -12.91 -16.15
C TRP A 185 4.36 -12.41 -16.41
N LEU A 186 5.28 -13.25 -16.91
CA LEU A 186 6.69 -12.85 -17.14
C LEU A 186 6.82 -11.77 -18.22
N ILE A 187 6.03 -11.84 -19.30
CA ILE A 187 6.07 -10.82 -20.37
C ILE A 187 5.56 -9.47 -19.85
N PRO A 188 4.38 -9.35 -19.18
CA PRO A 188 3.99 -8.13 -18.50
C PRO A 188 5.04 -7.62 -17.51
N LEU A 189 5.58 -8.49 -16.67
CA LEU A 189 6.62 -8.13 -15.68
C LEU A 189 7.86 -7.50 -16.35
N TYR A 190 8.34 -8.10 -17.45
CA TYR A 190 9.47 -7.54 -18.20
C TYR A 190 9.17 -6.13 -18.73
N LYS A 191 7.98 -5.92 -19.32
CA LYS A 191 7.55 -4.60 -19.82
C LYS A 191 7.43 -3.58 -18.69
N GLN A 192 6.83 -3.96 -17.57
CA GLN A 192 6.67 -3.12 -16.37
C GLN A 192 8.05 -2.75 -15.76
N THR A 193 8.97 -3.71 -15.68
CA THR A 193 10.33 -3.47 -15.18
C THR A 193 11.10 -2.52 -16.10
N LYS A 194 10.99 -2.71 -17.44
CA LYS A 194 11.62 -1.82 -18.42
C LYS A 194 11.06 -0.39 -18.31
N MET A 195 9.76 -0.25 -18.12
CA MET A 195 9.09 1.04 -17.94
C MET A 195 9.60 1.76 -16.69
N VAL A 196 9.65 1.08 -15.54
CA VAL A 196 10.19 1.63 -14.28
C VAL A 196 11.67 1.97 -14.43
N GLY A 197 12.46 1.14 -15.14
CA GLY A 197 13.87 1.36 -15.43
C GLY A 197 14.14 2.60 -16.30
N GLY A 198 13.20 3.03 -17.12
CA GLY A 198 13.26 4.25 -17.92
C GLY A 198 13.07 5.56 -17.15
N GLY A 199 12.71 5.48 -15.88
CA GLY A 199 12.48 6.59 -14.96
C GLY A 199 11.27 6.36 -14.08
N PHE A 200 11.41 6.58 -12.80
CA PHE A 200 10.33 6.43 -11.82
C PHE A 200 10.37 7.60 -10.83
N TRP A 201 9.25 7.90 -10.20
CA TRP A 201 9.11 9.08 -9.33
C TRP A 201 9.87 8.98 -7.99
N LEU A 202 10.33 7.79 -7.62
CA LEU A 202 11.06 7.57 -6.38
C LEU A 202 12.51 8.06 -6.51
N GLY A 203 12.91 8.98 -5.65
CA GLY A 203 14.29 9.41 -5.53
C GLY A 203 15.20 8.34 -4.92
N LYS A 204 16.53 8.51 -5.06
CA LYS A 204 17.52 7.64 -4.45
C LYS A 204 17.43 7.72 -2.93
N PRO A 205 17.19 6.60 -2.20
CA PRO A 205 17.03 6.63 -0.76
C PRO A 205 18.37 6.83 -0.03
N THR A 206 18.34 7.62 1.04
CA THR A 206 19.45 7.85 1.95
C THR A 206 19.50 6.80 3.07
N LEU A 207 20.56 6.82 3.90
CA LEU A 207 20.59 6.06 5.15
C LEU A 207 19.52 6.53 6.15
N THR A 208 19.16 7.81 6.09
CA THR A 208 18.05 8.35 6.90
C THR A 208 16.72 7.74 6.50
N ASP A 209 16.47 7.55 5.20
CA ASP A 209 15.26 6.91 4.71
C ASP A 209 15.19 5.44 5.14
N LEU A 210 16.32 4.72 5.07
CA LEU A 210 16.43 3.34 5.59
C LEU A 210 16.09 3.26 7.07
N ARG A 211 16.69 4.13 7.89
CA ARG A 211 16.42 4.22 9.32
C ARG A 211 14.96 4.56 9.61
N ASN A 212 14.42 5.56 8.92
CA ASN A 212 13.04 5.99 9.10
C ASN A 212 12.05 4.87 8.76
N LEU A 213 12.27 4.12 7.67
CA LEU A 213 11.42 2.98 7.32
C LEU A 213 11.41 1.91 8.42
N ILE A 214 12.58 1.58 8.98
CA ILE A 214 12.67 0.63 10.10
C ILE A 214 11.89 1.15 11.31
N TYR A 215 12.00 2.43 11.65
CA TYR A 215 11.30 3.05 12.79
C TYR A 215 9.79 3.10 12.56
N GLU A 216 9.35 3.47 11.36
CA GLU A 216 7.94 3.42 10.95
C GLU A 216 7.35 2.02 11.15
N TYR A 217 8.07 0.97 10.73
CA TYR A 217 7.63 -0.41 10.85
C TYR A 217 7.62 -0.94 12.27
N LEU A 218 8.59 -0.53 13.09
CA LEU A 218 8.68 -0.98 14.47
C LEU A 218 7.59 -0.37 15.35
N ALA A 219 7.31 0.95 15.22
CA ALA A 219 6.42 1.61 16.15
C ALA A 219 5.89 3.00 15.73
N GLU A 220 6.61 3.78 14.91
CA GLU A 220 6.28 5.19 14.72
C GLU A 220 5.09 5.41 13.76
N GLY A 221 4.70 4.37 13.00
CA GLY A 221 3.66 4.52 11.99
C GLY A 221 4.12 5.39 10.81
N ILE A 222 3.17 5.86 9.99
CA ILE A 222 3.47 6.63 8.77
C ILE A 222 3.95 8.03 9.12
N LYS A 223 5.09 8.43 8.58
CA LYS A 223 5.63 9.81 8.66
C LYS A 223 5.40 10.59 7.36
N ASN A 224 4.21 10.51 6.80
CA ASN A 224 3.93 11.25 5.56
C ASN A 224 3.59 12.71 5.89
N PRO A 225 4.32 13.71 5.35
CA PRO A 225 4.03 15.12 5.59
C PRO A 225 2.67 15.58 5.04
N THR A 226 2.09 14.84 4.10
CA THR A 226 0.76 15.14 3.55
C THR A 226 -0.40 14.61 4.42
N ILE A 227 -0.12 13.72 5.39
CA ILE A 227 -1.11 13.23 6.34
C ILE A 227 -0.96 14.03 7.63
N LYS A 228 -1.99 14.78 8.01
CA LYS A 228 -2.04 15.50 9.30
C LYS A 228 -2.15 14.48 10.43
N ILE A 229 -1.02 14.02 10.94
CA ILE A 229 -0.96 13.13 12.10
C ILE A 229 -1.03 14.01 13.35
N PRO A 230 -1.95 13.73 14.30
CA PRO A 230 -1.96 14.42 15.60
C PRO A 230 -0.59 14.36 16.28
N LEU A 231 -0.16 15.47 16.90
CA LEU A 231 1.15 15.54 17.58
C LEU A 231 1.33 14.39 18.59
N ILE A 232 0.26 14.08 19.35
CA ILE A 232 0.24 12.99 20.32
C ILE A 232 0.62 11.63 19.69
N ASN A 233 0.17 11.35 18.46
CA ASN A 233 0.50 10.10 17.77
C ASN A 233 2.00 10.01 17.44
N ARG A 234 2.61 11.13 17.06
CA ARG A 234 4.04 11.19 16.80
C ARG A 234 4.86 10.94 18.07
N GLU A 235 4.48 11.57 19.17
CA GLU A 235 5.16 11.40 20.47
C GLU A 235 4.99 9.97 21.00
N LEU A 236 3.78 9.43 20.99
CA LEU A 236 3.52 8.06 21.41
C LEU A 236 4.26 7.04 20.52
N GLY A 237 4.36 7.28 19.22
CA GLY A 237 5.13 6.46 18.30
C GLY A 237 6.63 6.42 18.66
N GLN A 238 7.22 7.58 18.98
CA GLN A 238 8.61 7.67 19.42
C GLN A 238 8.84 6.96 20.75
N ILE A 239 7.95 7.15 21.74
CA ILE A 239 8.05 6.44 23.03
C ILE A 239 7.90 4.93 22.81
N SER A 240 6.97 4.50 21.97
CA SER A 240 6.79 3.09 21.62
C SER A 240 8.05 2.49 20.99
N LEU A 241 8.75 3.24 20.16
CA LEU A 241 10.01 2.81 19.55
C LEU A 241 11.09 2.51 20.62
N TYR A 242 11.19 3.34 21.65
CA TYR A 242 12.12 3.07 22.78
C TYR A 242 11.76 1.77 23.51
N PHE A 243 10.48 1.48 23.74
CA PHE A 243 10.05 0.20 24.31
C PHE A 243 10.39 -0.98 23.39
N VAL A 244 10.17 -0.87 22.09
CA VAL A 244 10.55 -1.91 21.14
C VAL A 244 12.05 -2.16 21.18
N PHE A 245 12.88 -1.11 21.17
CA PHE A 245 14.32 -1.26 21.28
C PHE A 245 14.73 -1.89 22.62
N ALA A 246 14.14 -1.49 23.75
CA ALA A 246 14.43 -2.10 25.05
C ALA A 246 14.08 -3.61 25.03
N ILE A 247 12.92 -3.99 24.45
CA ILE A 247 12.51 -5.39 24.34
C ILE A 247 13.52 -6.17 23.47
N LEU A 248 13.95 -5.62 22.35
CA LEU A 248 14.87 -6.27 21.43
C LEU A 248 16.29 -6.33 22.00
N LEU A 249 16.81 -5.27 22.62
CA LEU A 249 18.14 -5.24 23.24
C LEU A 249 18.26 -6.22 24.41
N LEU A 250 17.21 -6.33 25.21
CA LEU A 250 17.17 -7.23 26.37
C LEU A 250 16.75 -8.66 26.01
N ARG A 251 16.58 -8.98 24.73
CA ARG A 251 16.24 -10.32 24.27
C ARG A 251 17.43 -11.26 24.38
N ASP A 252 17.18 -12.51 24.77
CA ASP A 252 18.15 -13.58 24.61
C ASP A 252 18.16 -14.05 23.15
N TRP A 253 19.14 -13.56 22.38
CA TRP A 253 19.28 -13.83 20.95
C TRP A 253 19.76 -15.25 20.65
N THR A 254 20.39 -15.91 21.61
CA THR A 254 20.91 -17.28 21.46
C THR A 254 19.81 -18.33 21.59
N LYS A 255 18.78 -18.02 22.37
CA LYS A 255 17.64 -18.90 22.56
C LYS A 255 16.84 -19.01 21.24
N ASN A 256 16.73 -20.24 20.73
CA ASN A 256 16.03 -20.52 19.48
C ASN A 256 16.64 -19.78 18.26
N ILE A 257 17.97 -19.75 18.16
CA ILE A 257 18.72 -18.98 17.16
C ILE A 257 18.20 -19.16 15.72
N LYS A 258 17.85 -20.38 15.29
CA LYS A 258 17.31 -20.64 13.95
C LYS A 258 16.01 -19.85 13.70
N LYS A 259 15.07 -19.89 14.66
CA LYS A 259 13.79 -19.15 14.55
C LYS A 259 14.01 -17.65 14.55
N THR A 260 14.95 -17.19 15.37
CA THR A 260 15.35 -15.79 15.47
C THR A 260 15.96 -15.30 14.15
N LEU A 261 16.91 -16.06 13.58
CA LEU A 261 17.51 -15.74 12.27
C LEU A 261 16.49 -15.75 11.14
N PHE A 262 15.53 -16.68 11.16
CA PHE A 262 14.43 -16.69 10.18
C PHE A 262 13.63 -15.39 10.24
N LEU A 263 13.19 -14.98 11.42
CA LEU A 263 12.40 -13.76 11.60
C LEU A 263 13.21 -12.50 11.26
N LEU A 264 14.49 -12.46 11.66
CA LEU A 264 15.39 -11.36 11.27
C LEU A 264 15.59 -11.27 9.76
N SER A 265 15.85 -12.41 9.10
CA SER A 265 16.00 -12.43 7.65
C SER A 265 14.71 -11.98 6.95
N TRP A 266 13.54 -12.42 7.43
CA TRP A 266 12.27 -11.98 6.88
C TRP A 266 12.02 -10.48 7.10
N PHE A 267 12.37 -9.93 8.27
CA PHE A 267 12.22 -8.50 8.54
C PHE A 267 13.22 -7.65 7.76
N LEU A 268 14.51 -7.98 7.82
CA LEU A 268 15.58 -7.09 7.35
C LEU A 268 15.91 -7.24 5.88
N LEU A 269 15.96 -8.48 5.33
CA LEU A 269 16.47 -8.68 3.97
C LEU A 269 15.64 -7.97 2.89
N PRO A 270 14.30 -8.00 2.89
CA PRO A 270 13.52 -7.24 1.91
C PRO A 270 13.84 -5.75 1.93
N ILE A 271 14.01 -5.18 3.13
CA ILE A 271 14.32 -3.77 3.34
C ILE A 271 15.73 -3.44 2.82
N LEU A 272 16.74 -4.23 3.23
CA LEU A 272 18.13 -3.99 2.88
C LEU A 272 18.40 -4.22 1.38
N ILE A 273 17.79 -5.25 0.79
CA ILE A 273 17.94 -5.55 -0.64
C ILE A 273 17.34 -4.44 -1.48
N THR A 274 16.10 -4.00 -1.18
CA THR A 274 15.45 -2.93 -1.93
C THR A 274 16.19 -1.61 -1.78
N TRP A 275 16.68 -1.29 -0.59
CA TRP A 275 17.54 -0.12 -0.36
C TRP A 275 18.83 -0.23 -1.15
N GLY A 276 19.53 -1.36 -1.10
CA GLY A 276 20.80 -1.59 -1.80
C GLY A 276 20.66 -1.55 -3.33
N VAL A 277 19.60 -2.17 -3.89
CA VAL A 277 19.29 -2.09 -5.32
C VAL A 277 19.04 -0.63 -5.74
N SER A 278 18.31 0.13 -4.93
CA SER A 278 17.99 1.54 -5.20
C SER A 278 19.21 2.47 -5.11
N GLN A 279 20.38 2.00 -4.63
CA GLN A 279 21.62 2.78 -4.67
C GLN A 279 22.26 2.80 -6.05
N LYS A 280 22.05 1.77 -6.88
CA LYS A 280 22.70 1.61 -8.18
C LYS A 280 21.76 1.68 -9.38
N PHE A 281 20.50 1.37 -9.17
CA PHE A 281 19.46 1.31 -10.19
C PHE A 281 18.34 2.31 -9.87
N THR A 282 17.33 2.39 -10.75
CA THR A 282 16.10 3.14 -10.47
C THR A 282 15.53 2.73 -9.12
N SER A 283 15.21 3.72 -8.30
CA SER A 283 14.75 3.46 -6.93
C SER A 283 13.45 2.66 -6.92
N ILE A 284 13.48 1.59 -6.13
CA ILE A 284 12.33 0.75 -5.81
C ILE A 284 12.05 0.73 -4.29
N PHE A 285 12.77 1.55 -3.51
CA PHE A 285 12.67 1.59 -2.06
C PHE A 285 11.48 2.45 -1.65
N PHE A 286 10.38 1.79 -1.26
CA PHE A 286 9.19 2.48 -0.81
C PHE A 286 8.48 1.72 0.32
N ASN A 287 8.08 2.45 1.36
CA ASN A 287 7.63 1.85 2.61
C ASN A 287 6.40 0.92 2.47
N ARG A 288 5.35 1.34 1.77
CA ARG A 288 4.12 0.53 1.64
C ARG A 288 4.30 -0.79 0.87
N TYR A 289 5.38 -0.94 0.09
CA TYR A 289 5.63 -2.16 -0.69
C TYR A 289 6.25 -3.29 0.14
N LEU A 290 6.82 -2.98 1.32
CA LEU A 290 7.55 -3.91 2.18
C LEU A 290 6.86 -4.19 3.52
N LEU A 291 5.64 -3.68 3.71
CA LEU A 291 4.91 -3.78 4.99
C LEU A 291 4.69 -5.22 5.48
N TYR A 292 4.75 -6.21 4.59
CA TYR A 292 4.69 -7.63 4.93
C TYR A 292 5.90 -8.12 5.77
N ALA A 293 6.90 -7.30 5.97
CA ALA A 293 8.01 -7.56 6.89
C ALA A 293 7.64 -7.28 8.37
N ILE A 294 6.68 -6.39 8.63
CA ILE A 294 6.25 -6.00 9.98
C ILE A 294 5.86 -7.20 10.86
N PRO A 295 5.11 -8.21 10.38
CA PRO A 295 4.78 -9.39 11.17
C PRO A 295 5.99 -10.11 11.78
N ALA A 296 7.12 -10.16 11.07
CA ALA A 296 8.34 -10.78 11.57
C ALA A 296 8.92 -10.00 12.77
N ALA A 297 8.91 -8.66 12.71
CA ALA A 297 9.34 -7.82 13.84
C ALA A 297 8.42 -7.98 15.06
N MET A 298 7.10 -8.02 14.85
CA MET A 298 6.13 -8.22 15.95
C MET A 298 6.25 -9.62 16.58
N LEU A 299 6.56 -10.65 15.78
CA LEU A 299 6.89 -11.99 16.29
C LEU A 299 8.17 -11.99 17.14
N LEU A 300 9.19 -11.24 16.74
CA LEU A 300 10.43 -11.06 17.53
C LEU A 300 10.13 -10.37 18.86
N VAL A 301 9.37 -9.29 18.85
CA VAL A 301 8.96 -8.55 20.06
C VAL A 301 8.16 -9.46 21.01
N ALA A 302 7.13 -10.12 20.48
CA ALA A 302 6.25 -10.99 21.27
C ALA A 302 6.97 -12.20 21.88
N SER A 303 8.02 -12.70 21.23
CA SER A 303 8.74 -13.91 21.66
C SER A 303 9.86 -13.64 22.66
N ASN A 304 10.00 -12.41 23.19
CA ASN A 304 10.89 -12.16 24.32
C ASN A 304 10.29 -12.77 25.61
N GLY A 305 10.86 -13.87 26.07
CA GLY A 305 10.34 -14.65 27.22
C GLY A 305 10.64 -14.09 28.60
N ARG A 306 11.27 -12.91 28.74
CA ARG A 306 11.58 -12.32 30.06
C ARG A 306 10.32 -11.73 30.68
N ARG A 307 10.02 -12.14 31.92
CA ARG A 307 8.75 -11.85 32.62
C ARG A 307 8.42 -10.35 32.71
N PHE A 308 9.44 -9.52 32.97
CA PHE A 308 9.27 -8.08 33.10
C PHE A 308 9.00 -7.37 31.72
N MET A 309 9.29 -8.00 30.58
CA MET A 309 8.98 -7.45 29.27
C MET A 309 7.46 -7.36 29.03
N GLY A 310 6.65 -8.10 29.77
CA GLY A 310 5.19 -7.99 29.72
C GLY A 310 4.69 -6.58 30.01
N ILE A 311 5.37 -5.82 30.89
CA ILE A 311 5.03 -4.43 31.20
C ILE A 311 5.25 -3.54 29.96
N PHE A 312 6.41 -3.66 29.32
CA PHE A 312 6.73 -2.87 28.12
C PHE A 312 5.78 -3.20 26.96
N ILE A 313 5.45 -4.47 26.78
CA ILE A 313 4.46 -4.90 25.79
C ILE A 313 3.07 -4.34 26.14
N GLY A 314 2.69 -4.30 27.41
CA GLY A 314 1.45 -3.66 27.87
C GLY A 314 1.37 -2.19 27.46
N PHE A 315 2.45 -1.42 27.68
CA PHE A 315 2.52 -0.03 27.20
C PHE A 315 2.45 0.08 25.68
N LEU A 316 3.14 -0.79 24.95
CA LEU A 316 3.04 -0.82 23.48
C LEU A 316 1.60 -1.03 22.99
N LEU A 317 0.88 -1.97 23.58
CA LEU A 317 -0.52 -2.23 23.22
C LEU A 317 -1.42 -1.01 23.48
N ILE A 318 -1.21 -0.32 24.61
CA ILE A 318 -1.96 0.90 24.94
C ILE A 318 -1.63 2.02 23.96
N PHE A 319 -0.36 2.28 23.71
CA PHE A 319 0.07 3.39 22.84
C PHE A 319 -0.32 3.16 21.38
N PHE A 320 -0.12 1.96 20.86
CA PHE A 320 -0.58 1.56 19.54
C PHE A 320 -2.11 1.71 19.43
N GLY A 321 -2.86 1.25 20.45
CA GLY A 321 -4.32 1.41 20.48
C GLY A 321 -4.78 2.87 20.47
N ILE A 322 -4.08 3.78 21.17
CA ILE A 322 -4.37 5.22 21.13
C ILE A 322 -4.07 5.81 19.75
N ILE A 323 -2.89 5.48 19.18
CA ILE A 323 -2.48 5.95 17.84
C ILE A 323 -3.50 5.51 16.79
N ASP A 324 -3.89 4.24 16.81
CA ASP A 324 -4.81 3.66 15.84
C ASP A 324 -6.23 4.20 16.01
N SER A 325 -6.69 4.39 17.23
CA SER A 325 -7.99 5.02 17.52
C SER A 325 -8.04 6.44 16.98
N ASN A 326 -6.99 7.22 17.22
CA ASN A 326 -6.87 8.58 16.68
C ASN A 326 -6.83 8.58 15.16
N TYR A 327 -6.08 7.66 14.54
CA TYR A 327 -6.08 7.51 13.08
C TYR A 327 -7.48 7.14 12.56
N PHE A 328 -8.15 6.21 13.21
CA PHE A 328 -9.46 5.72 12.78
C PHE A 328 -10.53 6.81 12.76
N ILE A 329 -10.57 7.69 13.75
CA ILE A 329 -11.61 8.73 13.90
C ILE A 329 -11.27 10.05 13.19
N HIS A 330 -10.01 10.24 12.75
CA HIS A 330 -9.59 11.45 12.05
C HIS A 330 -9.23 11.13 10.59
N PRO A 331 -10.18 11.31 9.65
CA PRO A 331 -9.91 11.07 8.24
C PRO A 331 -8.78 11.97 7.74
N ALA A 332 -7.79 11.35 7.10
CA ALA A 332 -6.59 12.06 6.64
C ALA A 332 -6.62 12.38 5.14
N LYS A 333 -7.61 11.86 4.39
CA LYS A 333 -7.68 12.01 2.93
C LYS A 333 -8.46 13.25 2.54
N ARG A 334 -8.15 13.81 1.37
CA ARG A 334 -8.78 15.02 0.85
C ARG A 334 -10.29 14.82 0.67
N PRO A 335 -11.14 15.77 1.01
CA PRO A 335 -12.61 15.64 0.98
C PRO A 335 -13.17 15.79 -0.43
N PHE A 336 -12.78 14.90 -1.35
CA PHE A 336 -13.16 14.97 -2.77
C PHE A 336 -14.67 14.73 -2.99
N ARG A 337 -15.30 13.86 -2.17
CA ARG A 337 -16.74 13.63 -2.24
C ARG A 337 -17.54 14.88 -1.92
N GLU A 338 -17.12 15.63 -0.90
CA GLU A 338 -17.75 16.88 -0.47
C GLU A 338 -17.63 17.94 -1.56
N MET A 339 -16.44 18.04 -2.19
CA MET A 339 -16.24 18.90 -3.36
C MET A 339 -17.11 18.45 -4.55
N ALA A 340 -17.16 17.16 -4.86
CA ALA A 340 -17.99 16.66 -5.94
C ALA A 340 -19.48 16.93 -5.73
N THR A 341 -19.95 16.86 -4.49
CA THR A 341 -21.32 17.22 -4.12
C THR A 341 -21.60 18.70 -4.43
N TYR A 342 -20.70 19.60 -4.03
CA TYR A 342 -20.81 21.03 -4.33
C TYR A 342 -20.80 21.29 -5.85
N VAL A 343 -19.90 20.62 -6.59
CA VAL A 343 -19.84 20.77 -8.06
C VAL A 343 -21.17 20.39 -8.69
N LYS A 344 -21.75 19.24 -8.32
CA LYS A 344 -23.06 18.79 -8.84
C LYS A 344 -24.20 19.75 -8.52
N GLN A 345 -24.16 20.42 -7.38
CA GLN A 345 -25.17 21.41 -6.99
C GLN A 345 -25.03 22.75 -7.72
N THR A 346 -23.82 23.11 -8.14
CA THR A 346 -23.53 24.43 -8.75
C THR A 346 -23.30 24.38 -10.24
N GLN A 347 -23.09 23.19 -10.81
CA GLN A 347 -22.91 22.97 -12.26
C GLN A 347 -24.21 23.20 -13.01
N LYS A 348 -24.13 23.90 -14.13
CA LYS A 348 -25.24 24.17 -15.05
C LYS A 348 -25.02 23.47 -16.37
N THR A 349 -26.09 23.27 -17.14
CA THR A 349 -26.00 22.74 -18.50
C THR A 349 -25.07 23.61 -19.36
N GLY A 350 -24.12 22.98 -20.04
CA GLY A 350 -23.11 23.67 -20.86
C GLY A 350 -21.83 24.08 -20.13
N ASP A 351 -21.74 23.85 -18.82
CA ASP A 351 -20.49 24.03 -18.08
C ASP A 351 -19.51 22.91 -18.41
N PHE A 352 -18.19 23.23 -18.37
CA PHE A 352 -17.13 22.28 -18.61
C PHE A 352 -16.22 22.22 -17.37
N LEU A 353 -15.78 21.02 -16.98
CA LEU A 353 -14.89 20.80 -15.86
C LEU A 353 -13.49 20.43 -16.33
N ILE A 354 -12.46 20.90 -15.64
CA ILE A 354 -11.06 20.50 -15.87
C ILE A 354 -10.33 20.28 -14.56
N ASN A 355 -9.34 19.41 -14.60
CA ASN A 355 -8.32 19.28 -13.56
C ASN A 355 -7.11 20.15 -13.92
N TRP A 356 -6.66 20.98 -12.97
CA TRP A 356 -5.47 21.84 -13.10
C TRP A 356 -4.32 21.24 -12.29
N ASN A 357 -3.06 21.45 -12.73
CA ASN A 357 -1.85 20.89 -12.09
C ASN A 357 -1.87 19.36 -11.94
N SER A 358 -2.31 18.79 -12.83
CA SER A 358 -2.56 17.47 -13.30
C SER A 358 -1.60 16.40 -12.81
N THR A 359 -1.87 15.95 -11.59
CA THR A 359 -1.62 14.55 -11.34
C THR A 359 -2.85 13.77 -11.82
N ALA A 360 -2.65 12.59 -12.41
CA ALA A 360 -3.74 11.68 -12.79
C ALA A 360 -4.66 11.30 -11.60
N HIS A 361 -4.26 11.61 -10.36
CA HIS A 361 -5.03 11.36 -9.15
C HIS A 361 -6.39 12.04 -9.19
N HIS A 362 -6.45 13.35 -9.48
CA HIS A 362 -7.72 14.07 -9.53
C HIS A 362 -8.62 13.60 -10.70
N LEU A 363 -8.04 13.07 -11.80
CA LEU A 363 -8.80 12.47 -12.89
C LEU A 363 -9.60 11.26 -12.40
N TRP A 364 -8.94 10.35 -11.66
CA TRP A 364 -9.59 9.15 -11.16
C TRP A 364 -10.60 9.45 -10.06
N GLU A 365 -10.28 10.41 -9.17
CA GLU A 365 -11.22 10.90 -8.18
C GLU A 365 -12.46 11.52 -8.84
N SER A 366 -12.30 12.41 -9.82
CA SER A 366 -13.42 13.03 -10.51
C SER A 366 -14.27 12.01 -11.29
N ASN A 367 -13.66 11.02 -11.92
CA ASN A 367 -14.37 9.94 -12.61
C ASN A 367 -15.15 9.07 -11.62
N TYR A 368 -14.55 8.68 -10.49
CA TYR A 368 -15.24 7.89 -9.48
C TYR A 368 -16.44 8.63 -8.89
N TYR A 369 -16.29 9.92 -8.58
CA TYR A 369 -17.37 10.76 -8.02
C TYR A 369 -18.36 11.30 -9.08
N LYS A 370 -18.25 10.88 -10.35
CA LYS A 370 -19.17 11.26 -11.43
C LYS A 370 -19.22 12.77 -11.70
N ILE A 371 -18.07 13.41 -11.69
CA ILE A 371 -17.81 14.78 -12.13
C ILE A 371 -16.62 14.77 -13.09
N PRO A 372 -16.72 14.07 -14.25
CA PRO A 372 -15.58 13.84 -15.11
C PRO A 372 -14.94 15.17 -15.55
N ALA A 373 -13.64 15.27 -15.33
CA ALA A 373 -12.84 16.45 -15.60
C ALA A 373 -11.50 16.02 -16.21
N PRO A 374 -11.28 16.22 -17.53
CA PRO A 374 -9.99 15.93 -18.14
C PRO A 374 -8.89 16.81 -17.58
N ILE A 375 -7.65 16.34 -17.70
CA ILE A 375 -6.48 17.09 -17.26
C ILE A 375 -6.14 18.14 -18.31
N TYR A 376 -6.12 19.42 -17.93
CA TYR A 376 -5.72 20.49 -18.83
C TYR A 376 -4.20 20.63 -18.85
N VAL A 377 -3.60 20.25 -19.98
CA VAL A 377 -2.15 20.28 -20.23
C VAL A 377 -1.91 21.03 -21.53
N PRO A 378 -1.82 22.38 -21.53
CA PRO A 378 -1.65 23.16 -22.74
C PRO A 378 -0.33 22.89 -23.45
N THR A 379 0.73 22.55 -22.70
CA THR A 379 2.08 22.26 -23.20
C THR A 379 2.73 21.11 -22.45
N GLY A 380 3.63 20.38 -23.11
CA GLY A 380 4.38 19.27 -22.52
C GLY A 380 3.57 17.97 -22.44
N ASP A 381 4.17 16.94 -21.87
CA ASP A 381 3.58 15.63 -21.66
C ASP A 381 3.45 15.31 -20.17
N LEU A 382 2.44 14.48 -19.85
CA LEU A 382 2.31 13.94 -18.50
C LEU A 382 3.37 12.87 -18.26
N PRO A 383 3.96 12.82 -17.04
CA PRO A 383 4.84 11.72 -16.67
C PRO A 383 4.12 10.38 -16.80
N TYR A 384 4.70 9.43 -17.51
CA TYR A 384 4.11 8.14 -17.85
C TYR A 384 3.70 7.29 -16.63
N TYR A 385 4.39 7.43 -15.50
CA TYR A 385 4.19 6.65 -14.28
C TYR A 385 3.11 7.19 -13.33
N VAL A 386 2.40 8.24 -13.69
CA VAL A 386 1.46 8.93 -12.78
C VAL A 386 0.02 8.46 -13.00
N GLY A 387 -0.22 7.14 -12.88
CA GLY A 387 -1.56 6.56 -13.04
C GLY A 387 -2.10 6.64 -14.47
N THR A 388 -1.22 6.67 -15.46
CA THR A 388 -1.57 6.86 -16.88
C THR A 388 -1.99 5.58 -17.60
N ALA A 389 -1.79 4.39 -16.97
CA ALA A 389 -2.07 3.10 -17.62
C ALA A 389 -3.52 2.94 -18.12
N GLN A 390 -4.48 3.59 -17.49
CA GLN A 390 -5.90 3.53 -17.84
C GLN A 390 -6.38 4.82 -18.56
N MET A 391 -5.50 5.81 -18.75
CA MET A 391 -5.85 7.05 -19.47
C MET A 391 -6.03 6.83 -20.98
N THR A 392 -6.90 7.65 -21.54
CA THR A 392 -7.15 7.75 -22.99
C THR A 392 -6.84 9.17 -23.45
N ASP A 393 -6.83 9.41 -24.77
CA ASP A 393 -6.62 10.75 -25.33
C ASP A 393 -7.71 11.74 -24.89
N ALA A 394 -8.92 11.27 -24.58
CA ALA A 394 -10.00 12.09 -24.07
C ALA A 394 -9.77 12.63 -22.64
N ASP A 395 -8.87 12.00 -21.91
CA ASP A 395 -8.52 12.40 -20.52
C ASP A 395 -7.52 13.56 -20.49
N ILE A 396 -6.92 13.93 -21.63
CA ILE A 396 -5.95 15.02 -21.76
C ILE A 396 -6.51 16.10 -22.66
N LEU A 397 -6.66 17.31 -22.13
CA LEU A 397 -7.16 18.46 -22.85
C LEU A 397 -6.01 19.43 -23.19
N ARG A 398 -5.74 19.64 -24.49
CA ARG A 398 -4.71 20.57 -24.98
C ARG A 398 -5.23 21.99 -25.22
N LYS A 399 -6.52 22.10 -25.55
CA LYS A 399 -7.20 23.38 -25.80
C LYS A 399 -8.53 23.41 -25.07
N LEU A 400 -8.85 24.52 -24.45
CA LEU A 400 -10.13 24.70 -23.78
C LEU A 400 -11.27 24.75 -24.80
N PRO A 401 -12.40 24.10 -24.50
CA PRO A 401 -13.60 24.24 -25.33
C PRO A 401 -14.16 25.67 -25.24
N ASN A 402 -14.85 26.08 -26.28
CA ASN A 402 -15.50 27.38 -26.29
C ASN A 402 -16.84 27.34 -25.53
N VAL A 403 -16.77 27.40 -24.22
CA VAL A 403 -17.93 27.33 -23.31
C VAL A 403 -18.01 28.62 -22.46
N LYS A 404 -19.21 28.91 -21.98
CA LYS A 404 -19.48 30.10 -21.17
C LYS A 404 -18.81 30.02 -19.81
N ARG A 405 -18.76 28.83 -19.19
CA ARG A 405 -18.24 28.64 -17.83
C ARG A 405 -17.39 27.39 -17.71
N ILE A 406 -16.24 27.51 -17.01
CA ILE A 406 -15.33 26.39 -16.72
C ILE A 406 -15.19 26.26 -15.23
N GLY A 407 -15.35 25.02 -14.71
CA GLY A 407 -15.01 24.65 -13.34
C GLY A 407 -13.62 24.02 -13.29
N VAL A 408 -12.77 24.52 -12.39
CA VAL A 408 -11.37 24.08 -12.24
C VAL A 408 -11.19 23.39 -10.89
N ILE A 409 -10.70 22.16 -10.94
CA ILE A 409 -10.32 21.36 -9.76
C ILE A 409 -8.79 21.47 -9.62
N THR A 410 -8.31 21.82 -8.41
CA THR A 410 -6.87 21.88 -8.11
C THR A 410 -6.60 21.60 -6.64
N SER A 411 -5.38 21.15 -6.33
CA SER A 411 -4.78 21.13 -4.98
C SER A 411 -3.58 22.09 -4.88
N GLY A 412 -3.26 22.80 -5.97
CA GLY A 412 -2.21 23.83 -6.02
C GLY A 412 -2.68 25.22 -5.62
N ASP A 413 -1.83 26.22 -5.86
CA ASP A 413 -2.22 27.61 -5.67
C ASP A 413 -3.13 28.06 -6.82
N ILE A 414 -4.25 28.71 -6.49
CA ILE A 414 -5.20 29.25 -7.48
C ILE A 414 -4.54 30.29 -8.38
N LYS A 415 -3.56 31.04 -7.89
CA LYS A 415 -2.80 32.02 -8.67
C LYS A 415 -2.00 31.41 -9.83
N GLU A 416 -1.77 30.10 -9.80
CA GLU A 416 -1.12 29.37 -10.89
C GLU A 416 -2.08 29.10 -12.05
N ILE A 417 -3.39 29.19 -11.84
CA ILE A 417 -4.39 28.93 -12.87
C ILE A 417 -4.39 30.06 -13.90
N LYS A 418 -3.93 29.77 -15.11
CA LYS A 418 -3.85 30.75 -16.21
C LYS A 418 -4.88 30.43 -17.29
N LEU A 419 -6.01 31.12 -17.22
CA LEU A 419 -7.09 31.06 -18.21
C LEU A 419 -7.32 32.45 -18.80
N PRO A 420 -6.52 32.88 -19.80
CA PRO A 420 -6.51 34.29 -20.26
C PRO A 420 -7.87 34.83 -20.73
N THR A 421 -8.70 33.96 -21.36
CA THR A 421 -10.02 34.30 -21.91
C THR A 421 -11.16 34.21 -20.91
N TYR A 422 -10.84 33.85 -19.66
CA TYR A 422 -11.80 33.70 -18.58
C TYR A 422 -11.43 34.58 -17.39
N LYS A 423 -12.42 34.98 -16.60
CA LYS A 423 -12.24 35.63 -15.31
C LYS A 423 -12.79 34.74 -14.18
N GLU A 424 -12.17 34.79 -13.04
CA GLU A 424 -12.67 34.11 -11.84
C GLU A 424 -14.06 34.63 -11.47
N LEU A 425 -14.96 33.70 -11.16
CA LEU A 425 -16.33 33.97 -10.73
C LEU A 425 -16.53 33.69 -9.25
N SER A 426 -16.07 32.52 -8.80
CA SER A 426 -16.18 32.13 -7.39
C SER A 426 -15.22 31.00 -7.08
N GLU A 427 -14.75 30.98 -5.83
CA GLU A 427 -13.88 29.96 -5.25
C GLU A 427 -14.59 29.25 -4.10
N LYS A 428 -14.31 27.92 -3.93
CA LYS A 428 -14.67 27.14 -2.78
C LYS A 428 -13.54 26.22 -2.36
N VAL A 429 -13.15 26.27 -1.10
CA VAL A 429 -12.05 25.47 -0.53
C VAL A 429 -12.61 24.28 0.27
N PHE A 430 -11.99 23.11 0.07
CA PHE A 430 -12.29 21.85 0.74
C PHE A 430 -11.00 21.25 1.29
N GLY A 431 -10.54 21.69 2.45
CA GLY A 431 -9.22 21.33 2.98
C GLY A 431 -8.11 21.80 2.04
N GLU A 432 -7.36 20.86 1.45
CA GLU A 432 -6.34 21.17 0.45
C GLU A 432 -6.89 21.30 -0.98
N LEU A 433 -8.08 20.75 -1.24
CA LEU A 433 -8.71 20.86 -2.54
C LEU A 433 -9.37 22.22 -2.71
N LYS A 434 -9.32 22.73 -3.91
CA LYS A 434 -9.96 23.99 -4.31
C LYS A 434 -10.74 23.76 -5.58
N PHE A 435 -11.91 24.35 -5.63
CA PHE A 435 -12.75 24.39 -6.81
C PHE A 435 -13.06 25.81 -7.19
N VAL A 436 -12.80 26.20 -8.45
CA VAL A 436 -12.95 27.57 -8.90
C VAL A 436 -13.82 27.61 -10.16
N TRP A 437 -14.88 28.40 -10.13
CA TRP A 437 -15.63 28.70 -11.34
C TRP A 437 -15.03 29.89 -12.05
N TYR A 438 -14.86 29.75 -13.37
CA TYR A 438 -14.43 30.80 -14.30
C TYR A 438 -15.52 31.10 -15.32
N LEU A 439 -15.75 32.38 -15.63
CA LEU A 439 -16.70 32.88 -16.63
C LEU A 439 -15.91 33.44 -17.80
N LYS A 440 -16.35 33.15 -19.02
CA LYS A 440 -15.75 33.72 -20.24
C LYS A 440 -15.88 35.25 -20.23
N LYS A 441 -14.79 35.95 -20.56
CA LYS A 441 -14.75 37.42 -20.67
C LYS A 441 -15.63 37.92 -21.81
#